data_07ea65478e77ffd589ff60c603ea03bf
#
_entry.id   07ea65478e77ffd589ff60c603ea03bf
#
_cell.length_a   1.000
_cell.length_b   1.000
_cell.length_c   1.000
_cell.angle_alpha   90.00
_cell.angle_beta   90.00
_cell.angle_gamma   90.00
#
_symmetry.space_group_name_H-M   'P 1'
#
loop_
_entity.id
_entity.type
_entity.pdbx_description
1 polymer ?
#
loop_
_entity_poly.entity_id
_entity_poly.type
_entity_poly.pdbx_seq_one_letter_code
_entity_poly.pdbx_strand_id
1 'polypeptide(L)'
;MLLLTNVLLKKLNVLYIYKIIKKMKIYTLHTKQKLPITIEEAWDLLSDPKNLQKITPEYMGFKILSGADRKMYPGQIIQYIVTPVLGIPTKWVTEITHVLDKQYFVDEQRFGPYALWHHKHFLKEIPGGVEMEDIIDYKVPLGILGQFVHPFLVRPKLNEIFDFRRKKLIEMFGEFKEK
;
A
#
# COMPACT_ATOMS: atom_id res chain seq x y z
N MET A 1 15.41 48.08 19.11
CA MET A 1 14.47 47.18 19.77
C MET A 1 13.57 46.42 18.77
N LEU A 2 12.98 47.05 17.77
CA LEU A 2 12.10 46.39 16.77
C LEU A 2 12.80 45.34 15.87
N LEU A 3 14.07 45.50 15.53
CA LEU A 3 14.82 44.56 14.68
C LEU A 3 15.10 43.21 15.38
N LEU A 4 15.40 43.23 16.66
CA LEU A 4 15.65 42.03 17.48
C LEU A 4 14.36 41.19 17.67
N THR A 5 13.21 41.87 17.87
CA THR A 5 11.92 41.19 17.97
C THR A 5 11.50 40.49 16.67
N ASN A 6 11.77 41.11 15.51
CA ASN A 6 11.47 40.50 14.21
C ASN A 6 12.36 39.26 13.90
N VAL A 7 13.62 39.29 14.30
CA VAL A 7 14.55 38.15 14.14
C VAL A 7 14.16 37.01 15.09
N LEU A 8 13.74 37.31 16.32
CA LEU A 8 13.28 36.33 17.30
C LEU A 8 11.97 35.64 16.86
N LEU A 9 11.01 36.43 16.36
CA LEU A 9 9.74 35.92 15.81
C LEU A 9 9.96 35.05 14.57
N LYS A 10 10.89 35.42 13.67
CA LYS A 10 11.27 34.59 12.52
C LYS A 10 11.91 33.28 12.97
N LYS A 11 12.81 33.27 13.95
CA LYS A 11 13.42 32.06 14.51
C LYS A 11 12.41 31.15 15.21
N LEU A 12 11.46 31.71 15.97
CA LEU A 12 10.38 30.99 16.61
C LEU A 12 9.43 30.35 15.58
N ASN A 13 9.09 31.09 14.51
CA ASN A 13 8.29 30.54 13.41
C ASN A 13 9.00 29.39 12.66
N VAL A 14 10.30 29.53 12.39
CA VAL A 14 11.10 28.48 11.75
C VAL A 14 11.21 27.24 12.64
N LEU A 15 11.44 27.44 13.96
CA LEU A 15 11.45 26.32 14.93
C LEU A 15 10.07 25.63 15.09
N TYR A 16 9.01 26.43 15.06
CA TYR A 16 7.64 25.91 15.11
C TYR A 16 7.29 25.16 13.83
N ILE A 17 7.62 25.69 12.65
CA ILE A 17 7.48 25.02 11.35
C ILE A 17 8.34 23.75 11.31
N TYR A 18 9.59 23.79 11.80
CA TYR A 18 10.47 22.63 11.89
C TYR A 18 9.92 21.55 12.82
N LYS A 19 9.33 21.90 13.98
CA LYS A 19 8.62 20.96 14.86
C LYS A 19 7.39 20.34 14.19
N ILE A 20 6.65 21.11 13.40
CA ILE A 20 5.50 20.63 12.63
C ILE A 20 5.95 19.66 11.52
N ILE A 21 7.01 19.99 10.78
CA ILE A 21 7.57 19.15 9.72
C ILE A 21 8.17 17.86 10.31
N LYS A 22 8.82 17.92 11.48
CA LYS A 22 9.42 16.75 12.16
C LYS A 22 8.36 15.77 12.70
N LYS A 23 7.09 16.16 12.76
CA LYS A 23 5.97 15.31 13.22
C LYS A 23 5.29 14.56 12.08
N MET A 24 6.02 14.25 11.00
CA MET A 24 5.48 13.46 9.88
C MET A 24 5.45 11.98 10.26
N LYS A 25 4.24 11.48 10.52
CA LYS A 25 4.00 10.11 10.95
C LYS A 25 3.96 9.16 9.75
N ILE A 26 4.73 8.08 9.82
CA ILE A 26 4.55 6.89 8.99
C ILE A 26 3.60 5.95 9.73
N TYR A 27 2.65 5.41 9.01
CA TYR A 27 1.70 4.42 9.51
C TYR A 27 2.04 3.07 8.90
N THR A 28 1.74 2.01 9.63
CA THR A 28 1.91 0.64 9.15
C THR A 28 0.56 -0.08 9.16
N LEU A 29 0.22 -0.71 8.06
CA LEU A 29 -0.82 -1.74 7.97
C LEU A 29 -0.11 -3.09 7.83
N HIS A 30 -0.48 -4.04 8.68
CA HIS A 30 0.10 -5.38 8.69
C HIS A 30 -1.04 -6.40 8.70
N THR A 31 -1.05 -7.29 7.72
CA THR A 31 -2.05 -8.35 7.61
C THR A 31 -1.39 -9.69 7.30
N LYS A 32 -2.00 -10.76 7.79
CA LYS A 32 -1.62 -12.13 7.48
C LYS A 32 -2.85 -12.94 7.11
N GLN A 33 -2.68 -13.86 6.17
CA GLN A 33 -3.71 -14.79 5.75
C GLN A 33 -3.08 -16.14 5.39
N LYS A 34 -3.67 -17.23 5.87
CA LYS A 34 -3.32 -18.58 5.43
C LYS A 34 -4.31 -19.04 4.37
N LEU A 35 -3.81 -19.69 3.32
CA LEU A 35 -4.61 -20.24 2.23
C LEU A 35 -4.21 -21.70 1.98
N PRO A 36 -5.18 -22.58 1.64
CA PRO A 36 -4.92 -24.01 1.37
C PRO A 36 -4.46 -24.24 -0.09
N ILE A 37 -3.42 -23.50 -0.50
CA ILE A 37 -2.86 -23.53 -1.87
C ILE A 37 -1.35 -23.74 -1.80
N THR A 38 -0.76 -24.12 -2.93
CA THR A 38 0.70 -24.25 -3.07
C THR A 38 1.38 -22.88 -3.15
N ILE A 39 2.69 -22.88 -2.90
CA ILE A 39 3.48 -21.65 -3.03
C ILE A 39 3.51 -21.15 -4.48
N GLU A 40 3.45 -22.09 -5.46
CA GLU A 40 3.35 -21.80 -6.89
C GLU A 40 2.06 -21.06 -7.22
N GLU A 41 0.92 -21.55 -6.76
CA GLU A 41 -0.40 -20.93 -6.99
C GLU A 41 -0.47 -19.54 -6.37
N ALA A 42 0.05 -19.38 -5.14
CA ALA A 42 0.11 -18.08 -4.47
C ALA A 42 1.00 -17.11 -5.23
N TRP A 43 2.17 -17.56 -5.69
CA TRP A 43 3.09 -16.74 -6.47
C TRP A 43 2.52 -16.35 -7.83
N ASP A 44 1.92 -17.29 -8.55
CA ASP A 44 1.29 -17.04 -9.85
C ASP A 44 0.15 -16.02 -9.77
N LEU A 45 -0.60 -16.05 -8.66
CA LEU A 45 -1.63 -15.06 -8.41
C LEU A 45 -1.03 -13.67 -8.18
N LEU A 46 -0.06 -13.55 -7.27
CA LEU A 46 0.45 -12.26 -6.80
C LEU A 46 1.46 -11.63 -7.74
N SER A 47 2.29 -12.44 -8.43
CA SER A 47 3.35 -11.95 -9.32
C SER A 47 2.85 -11.47 -10.69
N ASP A 48 1.59 -11.69 -11.04
CA ASP A 48 0.97 -11.13 -12.24
C ASP A 48 0.14 -9.89 -11.88
N PRO A 49 0.57 -8.68 -12.30
CA PRO A 49 -0.16 -7.45 -12.00
C PRO A 49 -1.61 -7.44 -12.47
N LYS A 50 -1.97 -8.23 -13.50
CA LYS A 50 -3.34 -8.33 -14.00
C LYS A 50 -4.29 -8.95 -12.97
N ASN A 51 -3.78 -9.79 -12.08
CA ASN A 51 -4.59 -10.40 -11.04
C ASN A 51 -4.99 -9.42 -9.93
N LEU A 52 -4.29 -8.29 -9.80
CA LEU A 52 -4.60 -7.28 -8.79
C LEU A 52 -6.05 -6.78 -8.92
N GLN A 53 -6.57 -6.69 -10.14
CA GLN A 53 -7.96 -6.32 -10.38
C GLN A 53 -8.96 -7.31 -9.75
N LYS A 54 -8.64 -8.61 -9.75
CA LYS A 54 -9.52 -9.66 -9.22
C LYS A 54 -9.70 -9.58 -7.70
N ILE A 55 -8.67 -9.06 -7.00
CA ILE A 55 -8.60 -8.95 -5.54
C ILE A 55 -8.70 -7.49 -5.05
N THR A 56 -9.17 -6.59 -5.92
CA THR A 56 -9.43 -5.18 -5.62
C THR A 56 -10.94 -4.92 -5.73
N PRO A 57 -11.58 -4.20 -4.79
CA PRO A 57 -13.01 -3.89 -4.86
C PRO A 57 -13.38 -3.17 -6.16
N GLU A 58 -14.51 -3.55 -6.78
CA GLU A 58 -14.96 -3.00 -8.07
C GLU A 58 -15.14 -1.48 -8.04
N TYR A 59 -15.64 -0.92 -6.93
CA TYR A 59 -15.85 0.52 -6.80
C TYR A 59 -14.54 1.34 -6.89
N MET A 60 -13.39 0.69 -6.72
CA MET A 60 -12.10 1.35 -6.91
C MET A 60 -11.76 1.60 -8.38
N GLY A 61 -12.56 1.10 -9.33
CA GLY A 61 -12.38 1.37 -10.75
C GLY A 61 -10.97 1.06 -11.25
N PHE A 62 -10.34 0.00 -10.72
CA PHE A 62 -8.96 -0.36 -11.02
C PHE A 62 -8.78 -0.65 -12.52
N LYS A 63 -7.93 0.13 -13.18
CA LYS A 63 -7.63 -0.02 -14.61
C LYS A 63 -6.14 0.10 -14.86
N ILE A 64 -5.52 -0.98 -15.34
CA ILE A 64 -4.11 -0.96 -15.78
C ILE A 64 -4.00 -0.17 -17.09
N LEU A 65 -3.04 0.73 -17.15
CA LEU A 65 -2.72 1.54 -18.33
C LEU A 65 -1.51 1.00 -19.10
N SER A 66 -0.48 0.54 -18.37
CA SER A 66 0.74 -0.02 -18.96
C SER A 66 1.58 -0.77 -17.92
N GLY A 67 2.56 -1.54 -18.41
CA GLY A 67 3.59 -2.19 -17.59
C GLY A 67 3.18 -3.54 -16.99
N ALA A 68 2.03 -4.11 -17.37
CA ALA A 68 1.55 -5.42 -16.90
C ALA A 68 1.59 -6.48 -18.01
N ASP A 69 2.54 -6.40 -18.91
CA ASP A 69 2.69 -7.32 -20.05
C ASP A 69 3.34 -8.66 -19.66
N ARG A 70 3.96 -8.72 -18.48
CA ARG A 70 4.63 -9.90 -17.94
C ARG A 70 4.53 -9.96 -16.41
N LYS A 71 4.97 -11.06 -15.80
CA LYS A 71 5.12 -11.22 -14.37
C LYS A 71 6.09 -10.17 -13.80
N MET A 72 5.96 -9.90 -12.50
CA MET A 72 6.76 -8.88 -11.80
C MET A 72 8.26 -9.18 -11.87
N TYR A 73 9.06 -8.12 -12.05
CA TYR A 73 10.51 -8.14 -12.01
C TYR A 73 11.04 -6.82 -11.39
N PRO A 74 12.24 -6.81 -10.79
CA PRO A 74 12.82 -5.60 -10.20
C PRO A 74 13.03 -4.49 -11.25
N GLY A 75 12.57 -3.27 -10.94
CA GLY A 75 12.61 -2.11 -11.85
C GLY A 75 11.39 -1.98 -12.76
N GLN A 76 10.42 -2.88 -12.68
CA GLN A 76 9.17 -2.78 -13.47
C GLN A 76 8.35 -1.58 -13.02
N ILE A 77 7.92 -0.77 -13.99
CA ILE A 77 6.99 0.33 -13.77
C ILE A 77 5.61 -0.06 -14.26
N ILE A 78 4.62 0.02 -13.38
CA ILE A 78 3.21 -0.27 -13.69
C ILE A 78 2.39 1.00 -13.48
N GLN A 79 1.57 1.34 -14.46
CA GLN A 79 0.67 2.50 -14.39
C GLN A 79 -0.78 2.05 -14.37
N TYR A 80 -1.56 2.60 -13.47
CA TYR A 80 -2.99 2.33 -13.37
C TYR A 80 -3.77 3.54 -12.85
N ILE A 81 -5.08 3.48 -13.03
CA ILE A 81 -6.04 4.39 -12.41
C ILE A 81 -6.74 3.64 -11.31
N VAL A 82 -6.88 4.29 -10.16
CA VAL A 82 -7.66 3.82 -9.02
C VAL A 82 -8.49 4.95 -8.45
N THR A 83 -9.57 4.60 -7.77
CA THR A 83 -10.47 5.54 -7.10
C THR A 83 -10.45 5.25 -5.58
N PRO A 84 -9.33 5.54 -4.88
CA PRO A 84 -9.12 5.04 -3.53
C PRO A 84 -9.97 5.74 -2.48
N VAL A 85 -10.26 7.03 -2.66
CA VAL A 85 -10.96 7.87 -1.68
C VAL A 85 -11.88 8.84 -2.38
N LEU A 86 -13.08 9.06 -1.82
CA LEU A 86 -14.10 10.03 -2.27
C LEU A 86 -14.54 9.89 -3.74
N GLY A 87 -14.36 8.72 -4.36
CA GLY A 87 -14.75 8.52 -5.75
C GLY A 87 -13.92 9.30 -6.79
N ILE A 88 -12.74 9.82 -6.41
CA ILE A 88 -11.88 10.62 -7.29
C ILE A 88 -10.88 9.70 -7.99
N PRO A 89 -10.96 9.54 -9.34
CA PRO A 89 -9.96 8.78 -10.10
C PRO A 89 -8.57 9.40 -9.95
N THR A 90 -7.61 8.59 -9.57
CA THR A 90 -6.22 9.02 -9.34
C THR A 90 -5.29 8.12 -10.16
N LYS A 91 -4.35 8.73 -10.87
CA LYS A 91 -3.27 7.99 -11.52
C LYS A 91 -2.30 7.50 -10.46
N TRP A 92 -1.97 6.21 -10.53
CA TRP A 92 -1.01 5.57 -9.65
C TRP A 92 0.10 4.95 -10.50
N VAL A 93 1.34 5.22 -10.13
CA VAL A 93 2.53 4.66 -10.76
C VAL A 93 3.30 3.91 -9.69
N THR A 94 3.42 2.60 -9.88
CA THR A 94 4.17 1.70 -9.01
C THR A 94 5.48 1.29 -9.66
N GLU A 95 6.54 1.19 -8.88
CA GLU A 95 7.74 0.45 -9.22
C GLU A 95 7.83 -0.80 -8.35
N ILE A 96 8.07 -1.94 -8.99
CA ILE A 96 8.45 -3.17 -8.30
C ILE A 96 9.95 -3.07 -8.00
N THR A 97 10.33 -2.83 -6.75
CA THR A 97 11.73 -2.57 -6.41
C THR A 97 12.53 -3.83 -6.13
N HIS A 98 11.87 -4.85 -5.58
CA HIS A 98 12.50 -6.12 -5.22
C HIS A 98 11.60 -7.29 -5.59
N VAL A 99 12.19 -8.37 -6.06
CA VAL A 99 11.52 -9.65 -6.29
C VAL A 99 12.48 -10.77 -5.93
N LEU A 100 12.04 -11.68 -5.07
CA LEU A 100 12.64 -12.98 -4.83
C LEU A 100 11.57 -14.04 -5.05
N ASP A 101 11.75 -14.84 -6.10
CA ASP A 101 10.74 -15.78 -6.59
C ASP A 101 10.18 -16.66 -5.48
N LYS A 102 8.85 -16.74 -5.40
CA LYS A 102 8.07 -17.52 -4.42
C LYS A 102 8.31 -17.16 -2.94
N GLN A 103 9.02 -16.07 -2.66
CA GLN A 103 9.31 -15.64 -1.30
C GLN A 103 8.73 -14.27 -1.00
N TYR A 104 9.09 -13.24 -1.79
CA TYR A 104 8.57 -11.90 -1.59
C TYR A 104 8.75 -11.01 -2.81
N PHE A 105 8.00 -9.94 -2.85
CA PHE A 105 8.27 -8.77 -3.68
C PHE A 105 7.89 -7.50 -2.93
N VAL A 106 8.43 -6.39 -3.41
CA VAL A 106 8.17 -5.05 -2.85
C VAL A 106 7.73 -4.13 -3.96
N ASP A 107 6.60 -3.45 -3.74
CA ASP A 107 6.11 -2.39 -4.60
C ASP A 107 6.15 -1.03 -3.90
N GLU A 108 6.55 0.01 -4.63
CA GLU A 108 6.60 1.38 -4.16
C GLU A 108 5.84 2.32 -5.08
N GLN A 109 5.02 3.18 -4.51
CA GLN A 109 4.42 4.27 -5.27
C GLN A 109 5.47 5.30 -5.65
N ARG A 110 5.64 5.52 -6.95
CA ARG A 110 6.45 6.62 -7.49
C ARG A 110 5.61 7.89 -7.67
N PHE A 111 4.36 7.73 -8.14
CA PHE A 111 3.36 8.80 -8.21
C PHE A 111 2.02 8.26 -7.76
N GLY A 112 1.25 9.05 -7.00
CA GLY A 112 -0.05 8.62 -6.50
C GLY A 112 -0.54 9.43 -5.31
N PRO A 113 -1.60 8.96 -4.63
CA PRO A 113 -2.28 9.74 -3.59
C PRO A 113 -1.54 9.80 -2.25
N TYR A 114 -0.56 8.94 -2.02
CA TYR A 114 0.21 8.90 -0.77
C TYR A 114 1.50 9.71 -0.89
N ALA A 115 2.00 10.23 0.23
CA ALA A 115 3.33 10.83 0.31
C ALA A 115 4.45 9.79 0.46
N LEU A 116 4.11 8.59 0.91
CA LEU A 116 4.92 7.38 0.93
C LEU A 116 3.98 6.19 0.80
N TRP A 117 4.36 5.22 0.01
CA TRP A 117 3.77 3.89 -0.04
C TRP A 117 4.86 2.89 -0.35
N HIS A 118 5.12 2.01 0.60
CA HIS A 118 6.11 0.95 0.53
C HIS A 118 5.45 -0.33 1.00
N HIS A 119 5.15 -1.22 0.08
CA HIS A 119 4.36 -2.42 0.32
C HIS A 119 5.22 -3.66 0.09
N LYS A 120 5.36 -4.45 1.12
CA LYS A 120 6.08 -5.71 1.15
C LYS A 120 5.10 -6.86 1.17
N HIS A 121 5.24 -7.79 0.24
CA HIS A 121 4.45 -9.01 0.14
C HIS A 121 5.36 -10.19 0.41
N PHE A 122 5.09 -10.94 1.45
CA PHE A 122 5.83 -12.14 1.79
C PHE A 122 4.95 -13.37 1.61
N LEU A 123 5.57 -14.45 1.12
CA LEU A 123 4.98 -15.78 1.03
C LEU A 123 5.82 -16.76 1.82
N LYS A 124 5.17 -17.60 2.59
CA LYS A 124 5.82 -18.66 3.35
C LYS A 124 5.01 -19.94 3.23
N GLU A 125 5.66 -21.01 2.76
CA GLU A 125 5.07 -22.34 2.78
C GLU A 125 4.88 -22.81 4.23
N ILE A 126 3.70 -23.36 4.52
CA ILE A 126 3.33 -23.90 5.82
C ILE A 126 2.67 -25.28 5.63
N PRO A 127 2.59 -26.13 6.66
CA PRO A 127 1.86 -27.38 6.57
C PRO A 127 0.41 -27.17 6.14
N GLY A 128 0.05 -27.70 4.97
CA GLY A 128 -1.30 -27.61 4.40
C GLY A 128 -1.59 -26.35 3.58
N GLY A 129 -0.59 -25.51 3.29
CA GLY A 129 -0.81 -24.34 2.44
C GLY A 129 0.28 -23.28 2.50
N VAL A 130 -0.10 -22.02 2.35
CA VAL A 130 0.78 -20.85 2.32
C VAL A 130 0.28 -19.77 3.30
N GLU A 131 1.19 -19.18 4.06
CA GLU A 131 0.96 -17.93 4.77
C GLU A 131 1.40 -16.76 3.88
N MET A 132 0.45 -15.87 3.57
CA MET A 132 0.68 -14.59 2.90
C MET A 132 0.74 -13.49 3.96
N GLU A 133 1.75 -12.63 3.88
CA GLU A 133 1.92 -11.50 4.78
C GLU A 133 2.13 -10.22 3.99
N ASP A 134 1.27 -9.22 4.24
CA ASP A 134 1.37 -7.88 3.68
C ASP A 134 1.80 -6.89 4.77
N ILE A 135 2.86 -6.13 4.51
CA ILE A 135 3.31 -5.03 5.37
C ILE A 135 3.42 -3.76 4.54
N ILE A 136 2.55 -2.79 4.84
CA ILE A 136 2.51 -1.53 4.12
C ILE A 136 2.92 -0.42 5.05
N ASP A 137 4.06 0.20 4.77
CA ASP A 137 4.47 1.45 5.41
C ASP A 137 4.03 2.62 4.52
N TYR A 138 3.17 3.49 5.05
CA TYR A 138 2.61 4.57 4.26
C TYR A 138 2.52 5.88 5.03
N LYS A 139 2.50 6.97 4.28
CA LYS A 139 2.35 8.34 4.78
C LYS A 139 1.29 9.06 3.96
N VAL A 140 0.37 9.71 4.67
CA VAL A 140 -0.65 10.54 4.03
C VAL A 140 -0.08 11.88 3.59
N PRO A 141 -0.57 12.46 2.48
CA PRO A 141 -0.20 13.80 2.05
C PRO A 141 -0.78 14.88 3.00
N LEU A 142 -0.53 16.14 2.72
CA LEU A 142 -1.05 17.31 3.44
C LEU A 142 -0.61 17.40 4.93
N GLY A 143 0.48 16.76 5.31
CA GLY A 143 1.10 16.90 6.63
C GLY A 143 0.14 16.64 7.79
N ILE A 144 -0.04 17.66 8.67
CA ILE A 144 -0.90 17.53 9.88
C ILE A 144 -2.37 17.36 9.51
N LEU A 145 -2.86 18.04 8.47
CA LEU A 145 -4.24 17.92 8.03
C LEU A 145 -4.55 16.48 7.57
N GLY A 146 -3.66 15.88 6.77
CA GLY A 146 -3.77 14.48 6.38
C GLY A 146 -3.74 13.54 7.58
N GLN A 147 -2.89 13.79 8.58
CA GLN A 147 -2.83 12.99 9.81
C GLN A 147 -4.12 13.08 10.63
N PHE A 148 -4.76 14.26 10.67
CA PHE A 148 -6.04 14.42 11.35
C PHE A 148 -7.16 13.63 10.68
N VAL A 149 -7.21 13.63 9.35
CA VAL A 149 -8.23 12.92 8.55
C VAL A 149 -7.97 11.41 8.49
N HIS A 150 -6.73 10.98 8.65
CA HIS A 150 -6.29 9.58 8.51
C HIS A 150 -7.14 8.55 9.29
N PRO A 151 -7.44 8.72 10.62
CA PRO A 151 -8.16 7.69 11.38
C PRO A 151 -9.63 7.53 10.95
N PHE A 152 -10.20 8.55 10.32
CA PHE A 152 -11.61 8.58 9.92
C PHE A 152 -11.84 8.17 8.46
N LEU A 153 -10.86 8.42 7.59
CA LEU A 153 -11.02 8.24 6.15
C LEU A 153 -10.04 7.23 5.57
N VAL A 154 -8.73 7.41 5.81
CA VAL A 154 -7.71 6.60 5.12
C VAL A 154 -7.62 5.20 5.73
N ARG A 155 -7.47 5.09 7.05
CA ARG A 155 -7.31 3.81 7.73
C ARG A 155 -8.52 2.88 7.57
N PRO A 156 -9.78 3.33 7.77
CA PRO A 156 -10.95 2.49 7.51
C PRO A 156 -11.02 2.00 6.07
N LYS A 157 -10.67 2.87 5.10
CA LYS A 157 -10.70 2.50 3.69
C LYS A 157 -9.64 1.46 3.33
N LEU A 158 -8.44 1.57 3.88
CA LEU A 158 -7.41 0.54 3.71
C LEU A 158 -7.84 -0.80 4.31
N ASN A 159 -8.40 -0.79 5.53
CA ASN A 159 -8.91 -2.00 6.16
C ASN A 159 -10.01 -2.65 5.30
N GLU A 160 -10.96 -1.88 4.78
CA GLU A 160 -12.02 -2.37 3.89
C GLU A 160 -11.45 -3.07 2.63
N ILE A 161 -10.42 -2.49 2.02
CA ILE A 161 -9.76 -3.05 0.83
C ILE A 161 -9.10 -4.40 1.17
N PHE A 162 -8.39 -4.48 2.31
CA PHE A 162 -7.73 -5.71 2.72
C PHE A 162 -8.72 -6.78 3.22
N ASP A 163 -9.82 -6.39 3.85
CA ASP A 163 -10.90 -7.29 4.22
C ASP A 163 -11.61 -7.86 2.97
N PHE A 164 -11.83 -7.04 1.95
CA PHE A 164 -12.34 -7.50 0.65
C PHE A 164 -11.37 -8.51 0.02
N ARG A 165 -10.08 -8.19 -0.04
CA ARG A 165 -9.03 -9.09 -0.56
C ARG A 165 -9.06 -10.43 0.16
N ARG A 166 -9.09 -10.40 1.49
CA ARG A 166 -9.15 -11.61 2.33
C ARG A 166 -10.35 -12.49 1.97
N LYS A 167 -11.54 -11.90 1.88
CA LYS A 167 -12.77 -12.62 1.52
C LYS A 167 -12.71 -13.19 0.10
N LYS A 168 -12.17 -12.40 -0.84
CA LYS A 168 -12.07 -12.83 -2.23
C LYS A 168 -11.09 -13.99 -2.40
N LEU A 169 -9.98 -13.99 -1.67
CA LEU A 169 -9.04 -15.10 -1.68
C LEU A 169 -9.65 -16.39 -1.08
N ILE A 170 -10.45 -16.27 -0.03
CA ILE A 170 -11.21 -17.42 0.53
C ILE A 170 -12.25 -17.94 -0.49
N GLU A 171 -12.95 -17.04 -1.18
CA GLU A 171 -13.90 -17.41 -2.23
C GLU A 171 -13.23 -18.19 -3.38
N MET A 172 -12.00 -17.76 -3.75
CA MET A 172 -11.26 -18.37 -4.86
C MET A 172 -10.61 -19.71 -4.51
N PHE A 173 -10.11 -19.85 -3.28
CA PHE A 173 -9.22 -20.94 -2.90
C PHE A 173 -9.71 -21.78 -1.71
N GLY A 174 -10.77 -21.36 -1.07
CA GLY A 174 -11.27 -21.98 0.16
C GLY A 174 -10.63 -21.46 1.42
N GLU A 175 -11.20 -21.84 2.55
CA GLU A 175 -10.73 -21.46 3.89
C GLU A 175 -9.65 -22.44 4.37
N PHE A 176 -8.55 -21.89 4.91
CA PHE A 176 -7.50 -22.69 5.52
C PHE A 176 -8.00 -23.28 6.85
N LYS A 177 -7.90 -24.61 6.98
CA LYS A 177 -8.26 -25.33 8.20
C LYS A 177 -6.99 -25.75 8.92
N GLU A 178 -6.80 -25.30 10.14
CA GLU A 178 -5.72 -25.82 11.00
C GLU A 178 -6.03 -27.29 11.32
N LYS A 179 -5.03 -28.13 11.08
CA LYS A 179 -5.09 -29.56 11.40
C LYS A 179 -4.60 -29.79 12.82
#